data_17ad194efd02de39dfa53a43f3d3f8f2
#
_entry.id   17ad194efd02de39dfa53a43f3d3f8f2
#
_cell.length_a   1.000
_cell.length_b   1.000
_cell.length_c   1.000
_cell.angle_alpha   90.00
_cell.angle_beta   90.00
_cell.angle_gamma   90.00
#
_symmetry.space_group_name_H-M   'P 1'
#
loop_
_entity.id
_entity.type
_entity.pdbx_description
1 polymer ?
#
loop_
_entity_poly.entity_id
_entity_poly.type
_entity_poly.pdbx_seq_one_letter_code
_entity_poly.pdbx_strand_id
1 'polypeptide(L)'
;MAITAIVSHEVKDFDTYKTGFDAHEDARKAAGIAAKAYRKLASPNTVYVKGKVPSKEVFDEMFGDPGFNQFMEDIGVILPVVVTLLEERA
;
A
#
# COMPACT_ATOMS: atom_id res chain seq x y z
N MET A 1 4.76 -16.37 -8.93
CA MET A 1 3.34 -16.55 -8.59
C MET A 1 2.81 -15.27 -7.96
N ALA A 2 1.69 -14.77 -8.45
CA ALA A 2 1.09 -13.56 -7.90
C ALA A 2 0.51 -13.80 -6.51
N ILE A 3 0.65 -12.81 -5.66
CA ILE A 3 0.08 -12.85 -4.32
C ILE A 3 -0.84 -11.64 -4.14
N THR A 4 -1.69 -11.70 -3.12
CA THR A 4 -2.52 -10.58 -2.72
C THR A 4 -1.95 -10.00 -1.43
N ALA A 5 -1.73 -8.69 -1.40
CA ALA A 5 -1.26 -7.99 -0.22
C ALA A 5 -2.37 -7.11 0.32
N ILE A 6 -2.57 -7.14 1.63
CA ILE A 6 -3.44 -6.21 2.33
C ILE A 6 -2.57 -5.44 3.31
N VAL A 7 -2.54 -4.13 3.16
CA VAL A 7 -1.73 -3.25 4.01
C VAL A 7 -2.69 -2.28 4.69
N SER A 8 -2.64 -2.23 6.00
CA SER A 8 -3.51 -1.36 6.81
C SER A 8 -2.68 -0.41 7.64
N HIS A 9 -3.10 0.84 7.73
CA HIS A 9 -2.41 1.84 8.54
C HIS A 9 -3.32 3.05 8.78
N GLU A 10 -2.91 3.87 9.73
CA GLU A 10 -3.52 5.19 9.95
C GLU A 10 -2.83 6.23 9.10
N VAL A 11 -3.54 7.30 8.78
CA VAL A 11 -2.97 8.45 8.07
C VAL A 11 -3.34 9.75 8.79
N LYS A 12 -2.53 10.78 8.59
CA LYS A 12 -2.80 12.08 9.19
C LYS A 12 -4.00 12.77 8.55
N ASP A 13 -4.14 12.62 7.23
CA ASP A 13 -5.25 13.17 6.45
C ASP A 13 -5.47 12.30 5.23
N PHE A 14 -6.70 11.77 5.09
CA PHE A 14 -6.99 10.83 4.02
C PHE A 14 -6.83 11.46 2.63
N ASP A 15 -7.30 12.69 2.44
CA ASP A 15 -7.24 13.32 1.11
C ASP A 15 -5.80 13.55 0.66
N THR A 16 -4.93 13.98 1.56
CA THR A 16 -3.50 14.11 1.28
C THR A 16 -2.88 12.77 0.93
N TYR A 17 -3.19 11.73 1.72
CA TYR A 17 -2.73 10.38 1.46
C TYR A 17 -3.19 9.89 0.09
N LYS A 18 -4.46 10.04 -0.22
CA LYS A 18 -5.06 9.54 -1.47
C LYS A 18 -4.45 10.23 -2.69
N THR A 19 -4.21 11.52 -2.60
CA THR A 19 -3.52 12.26 -3.67
C THR A 19 -2.14 11.70 -3.94
N GLY A 20 -1.36 11.45 -2.88
CA GLY A 20 -0.04 10.84 -3.02
C GLY A 20 -0.09 9.40 -3.52
N PHE A 21 -1.05 8.63 -3.03
CA PHE A 21 -1.26 7.25 -3.49
C PHE A 21 -1.55 7.21 -4.98
N ASP A 22 -2.46 8.06 -5.45
CA ASP A 22 -2.83 8.12 -6.87
C ASP A 22 -1.66 8.58 -7.75
N ALA A 23 -0.88 9.54 -7.27
CA ALA A 23 0.31 10.01 -7.99
C ALA A 23 1.38 8.94 -8.15
N HIS A 24 1.38 7.91 -7.30
CA HIS A 24 2.33 6.81 -7.33
C HIS A 24 1.87 5.62 -8.20
N GLU A 25 0.71 5.74 -8.86
CA GLU A 25 0.13 4.64 -9.62
C GLU A 25 1.05 4.14 -10.74
N ASP A 26 1.70 5.04 -11.46
CA ASP A 26 2.58 4.65 -12.57
C ASP A 26 3.75 3.80 -12.08
N ALA A 27 4.31 4.12 -10.92
CA ALA A 27 5.39 3.33 -10.33
C ALA A 27 4.89 1.93 -9.94
N ARG A 28 3.67 1.83 -9.39
CA ARG A 28 3.08 0.53 -9.08
C ARG A 28 2.88 -0.29 -10.35
N LYS A 29 2.33 0.31 -11.40
CA LYS A 29 2.13 -0.38 -12.68
C LYS A 29 3.44 -0.87 -13.26
N ALA A 30 4.49 -0.06 -13.19
CA ALA A 30 5.82 -0.44 -13.68
C ALA A 30 6.37 -1.66 -12.93
N ALA A 31 6.03 -1.82 -11.66
CA ALA A 31 6.41 -2.98 -10.86
C ALA A 31 5.45 -4.17 -10.99
N GLY A 32 4.41 -4.04 -11.81
CA GLY A 32 3.41 -5.08 -12.00
C GLY A 32 2.39 -5.17 -10.87
N ILE A 33 2.23 -4.11 -10.10
CA ILE A 33 1.34 -4.08 -8.94
C ILE A 33 0.03 -3.38 -9.30
N ALA A 34 -1.10 -4.06 -9.02
CA ALA A 34 -2.44 -3.49 -9.15
C ALA A 34 -3.03 -3.33 -7.76
N ALA A 35 -3.19 -2.10 -7.29
CA ALA A 35 -3.63 -1.83 -5.93
C ALA A 35 -4.73 -0.76 -5.88
N LYS A 36 -5.59 -0.89 -4.88
CA LYS A 36 -6.64 0.09 -4.57
C LYS A 36 -6.60 0.44 -3.10
N ALA A 37 -6.83 1.71 -2.80
CA ALA A 37 -6.92 2.18 -1.43
C ALA A 37 -8.39 2.29 -1.02
N TYR A 38 -8.67 1.87 0.21
CA TYR A 38 -10.00 1.90 0.80
C TYR A 38 -9.92 2.63 2.14
N ARG A 39 -10.95 3.42 2.43
CA ARG A 39 -11.08 4.04 3.74
C ARG A 39 -12.05 3.22 4.56
N LYS A 40 -11.69 2.94 5.81
CA LYS A 40 -12.56 2.19 6.70
C LYS A 40 -13.84 3.01 7.01
N LEU A 41 -14.98 2.35 6.95
CA LEU A 41 -16.24 3.01 7.31
C LEU A 41 -16.18 3.50 8.76
N ALA A 42 -16.67 4.71 9.01
CA ALA A 42 -16.69 5.36 10.32
C ALA A 42 -15.31 5.65 10.92
N SER A 43 -14.23 5.46 10.15
CA SER A 43 -12.86 5.76 10.62
C SER A 43 -12.11 6.46 9.48
N PRO A 44 -12.32 7.77 9.29
CA PRO A 44 -11.88 8.47 8.09
C PRO A 44 -10.36 8.47 7.84
N ASN A 45 -9.58 8.24 8.88
CA ASN A 45 -8.12 8.23 8.76
C ASN A 45 -7.50 6.83 8.86
N THR A 46 -8.33 5.79 8.75
CA THR A 46 -7.85 4.40 8.70
C THR A 46 -7.96 3.90 7.26
N VAL A 47 -6.84 3.45 6.70
CA VAL A 47 -6.73 3.05 5.30
C VAL A 47 -6.39 1.57 5.18
N TYR A 48 -7.04 0.92 4.24
CA TYR A 48 -6.69 -0.43 3.80
C TYR A 48 -6.33 -0.36 2.33
N VAL A 49 -5.16 -0.90 1.97
CA VAL A 49 -4.76 -1.05 0.58
C VAL A 49 -4.78 -2.53 0.25
N LYS A 50 -5.50 -2.88 -0.80
CA LYS A 50 -5.54 -4.25 -1.30
C LYS A 50 -4.95 -4.26 -2.69
N GLY A 51 -4.00 -5.14 -2.94
CA GLY A 51 -3.36 -5.19 -4.24
C GLY A 51 -2.85 -6.56 -4.62
N LYS A 52 -2.71 -6.77 -5.93
CA LYS A 52 -2.01 -7.92 -6.47
C LYS A 52 -0.58 -7.55 -6.77
N VAL A 53 0.34 -8.41 -6.35
CA VAL A 53 1.78 -8.21 -6.49
C VAL A 53 2.34 -9.43 -7.19
N PRO A 54 3.30 -9.27 -8.13
CA PRO A 54 3.84 -10.41 -8.89
C PRO A 54 4.46 -11.50 -8.01
N SER A 55 5.11 -11.12 -6.91
CA SER A 55 5.75 -12.07 -6.01
C SER A 55 6.02 -11.42 -4.66
N LYS A 56 6.34 -12.27 -3.66
CA LYS A 56 6.75 -11.78 -2.35
C LYS A 56 8.04 -10.97 -2.44
N GLU A 57 8.95 -11.36 -3.31
CA GLU A 57 10.23 -10.65 -3.51
C GLU A 57 10.01 -9.22 -3.97
N VAL A 58 9.09 -8.99 -4.90
CA VAL A 58 8.74 -7.65 -5.37
C VAL A 58 8.18 -6.82 -4.22
N PHE A 59 7.30 -7.42 -3.42
CA PHE A 59 6.74 -6.74 -2.25
C PHE A 59 7.83 -6.36 -1.24
N ASP A 60 8.70 -7.31 -0.92
CA ASP A 60 9.78 -7.08 0.05
C ASP A 60 10.75 -6.01 -0.42
N GLU A 61 11.08 -5.98 -1.71
CA GLU A 61 11.93 -4.93 -2.29
C GLU A 61 11.29 -3.55 -2.15
N MET A 62 10.00 -3.44 -2.44
CA MET A 62 9.30 -2.16 -2.33
C MET A 62 9.30 -1.68 -0.87
N PHE A 63 8.90 -2.52 0.07
CA PHE A 63 8.78 -2.12 1.48
C PHE A 63 10.13 -2.00 2.17
N GLY A 64 11.18 -2.59 1.61
CA GLY A 64 12.55 -2.42 2.09
C GLY A 64 13.26 -1.22 1.48
N ASP A 65 12.67 -0.55 0.50
CA ASP A 65 13.30 0.59 -0.15
C ASP A 65 13.17 1.85 0.72
N PRO A 66 14.30 2.49 1.08
CA PRO A 66 14.25 3.72 1.88
C PRO A 66 13.47 4.85 1.21
N GLY A 67 13.54 4.95 -0.11
CA GLY A 67 12.78 5.95 -0.86
C GLY A 67 11.29 5.76 -0.73
N PHE A 68 10.81 4.51 -0.77
CA PHE A 68 9.40 4.22 -0.59
C PHE A 68 8.96 4.51 0.86
N ASN A 69 9.78 4.18 1.83
CA ASN A 69 9.48 4.46 3.24
C ASN A 69 9.37 5.97 3.48
N GLN A 70 10.27 6.75 2.88
CA GLN A 70 10.21 8.21 2.96
C GLN A 70 8.95 8.74 2.27
N PHE A 71 8.59 8.18 1.12
CA PHE A 71 7.37 8.55 0.42
C PHE A 71 6.12 8.33 1.29
N MET A 72 6.03 7.18 1.97
CA MET A 72 4.90 6.91 2.86
C MET A 72 4.81 7.95 3.98
N GLU A 73 5.95 8.31 4.57
CA GLU A 73 6.01 9.34 5.61
C GLU A 73 5.53 10.69 5.06
N ASP A 74 6.00 11.05 3.85
CA ASP A 74 5.67 12.32 3.22
C ASP A 74 4.18 12.47 2.94
N ILE A 75 3.48 11.38 2.62
CA ILE A 75 2.03 11.43 2.37
C ILE A 75 1.20 11.20 3.63
N GLY A 76 1.83 11.17 4.79
CA GLY A 76 1.15 11.18 6.08
C GLY A 76 0.80 9.83 6.66
N VAL A 77 1.47 8.75 6.23
CA VAL A 77 1.28 7.43 6.84
C VAL A 77 1.83 7.43 8.25
N ILE A 78 1.01 6.95 9.19
CA ILE A 78 1.41 6.82 10.61
C ILE A 78 1.75 5.36 10.86
N LEU A 79 2.98 5.12 11.30
CA LEU A 79 3.43 3.77 11.61
C LEU A 79 2.82 3.27 12.94
N PRO A 80 2.66 1.96 13.10
CA PRO A 80 3.09 0.90 12.19
C PRO A 80 2.10 0.63 11.06
N VAL A 81 2.59 -0.01 10.00
CA VAL A 81 1.72 -0.60 8.98
C VAL A 81 1.53 -2.07 9.31
N VAL A 82 0.32 -2.57 9.09
CA VAL A 82 0.01 -4.00 9.26
C VAL A 82 -0.09 -4.63 7.89
N VAL A 83 0.73 -5.63 7.65
CA VAL A 83 0.81 -6.30 6.36
C VAL A 83 0.29 -7.74 6.48
N THR A 84 -0.61 -8.11 5.57
CA THR A 84 -1.08 -9.49 5.43
C THR A 84 -0.85 -9.90 3.98
N LEU A 85 -0.06 -10.94 3.78
CA LEU A 85 0.21 -11.50 2.46
C LEU A 85 -0.59 -12.78 2.30
N LEU A 86 -1.32 -12.88 1.19
CA LEU A 86 -2.22 -13.98 0.93
C LEU A 86 -1.86 -14.63 -0.40
N GLU A 87 -1.98 -15.95 -0.46
CA GLU A 87 -1.89 -16.67 -1.72
C GLU A 87 -3.23 -17.35 -1.98
N GLU A 88 -3.65 -17.35 -3.26
CA GLU A 88 -4.87 -18.03 -3.63
C GLU A 88 -4.66 -19.55 -3.59
N ARG A 89 -5.59 -20.26 -2.97
CA ARG A 89 -5.58 -21.72 -2.92
C ARG A 89 -6.87 -22.26 -3.52
N ALA A 90 -6.73 -23.17 -4.45
CA ALA A 90 -7.87 -23.81 -5.09
C ALA A 90 -8.51 -24.87 -4.19
#